data_7e2b513237bd1be7e54217b66482796c
#
_entry.id   7e2b513237bd1be7e54217b66482796c
#
_cell.length_a   1.000
_cell.length_b   1.000
_cell.length_c   1.000
_cell.angle_alpha   90.00
_cell.angle_beta   90.00
_cell.angle_gamma   90.00
#
_symmetry.space_group_name_H-M   'P 1'
#
loop_
_entity.id
_entity.type
_entity.pdbx_description
1 polymer ?
#
loop_
_entity_poly.entity_id
_entity_poly.type
_entity_poly.pdbx_seq_one_letter_code
_entity_poly.pdbx_strand_id
1 'polypeptide(L)'
;FAEEVLSTYEYKRLIKANDRATLLNLMVGLNGYTLCSGIICEELNGSDYCAVKLDSDEVMTIGYLARKGTTISKLGQKYLEEIAKYKDKALR
;
A
#
# COMPACT_ATOMS: atom_id res chain seq x y z
N PHE A 1 12.13 3.23 -3.07
CA PHE A 1 10.99 3.37 -2.16
C PHE A 1 10.13 4.55 -2.61
N ALA A 2 8.91 4.28 -3.01
CA ALA A 2 8.02 5.31 -3.55
C ALA A 2 6.98 5.74 -2.51
N GLU A 3 6.74 7.05 -2.44
CA GLU A 3 5.66 7.61 -1.64
C GLU A 3 4.47 7.91 -2.54
N GLU A 4 3.27 7.81 -1.99
CA GLU A 4 2.07 8.31 -2.65
C GLU A 4 2.16 9.84 -2.77
N VAL A 5 1.70 10.36 -3.91
CA VAL A 5 1.79 11.81 -4.18
C VAL A 5 1.11 12.62 -3.07
N LEU A 6 -0.06 12.18 -2.61
CA LEU A 6 -0.80 12.90 -1.57
C LEU A 6 -0.08 12.92 -0.23
N SER A 7 0.82 11.95 0.04
CA SER A 7 1.62 11.93 1.26
C SER A 7 2.71 12.99 1.27
N THR A 8 3.09 13.52 0.11
CA THR A 8 4.15 14.52 0.00
C THR A 8 3.65 15.95 0.25
N TYR A 9 2.33 16.14 0.32
CA TYR A 9 1.75 17.46 0.57
C TYR A 9 1.97 17.88 2.03
N GLU A 10 2.00 19.15 2.29
CA GLU A 10 2.10 19.70 3.63
C GLU A 10 0.73 19.67 4.31
N TYR A 11 0.69 19.16 5.53
CA TYR A 11 -0.51 19.10 6.34
C TYR A 11 -0.25 19.73 7.70
N LYS A 12 -1.29 20.29 8.31
CA LYS A 12 -1.18 20.92 9.64
C LYS A 12 -0.86 19.92 10.75
N ARG A 13 -1.34 18.70 10.62
CA ARG A 13 -1.15 17.63 11.61
C ARG A 13 -0.52 16.45 10.93
N LEU A 14 0.81 16.39 11.03
CA LEU A 14 1.59 15.38 10.35
C LEU A 14 2.58 14.75 11.31
N ILE A 15 2.63 13.43 11.28
CA ILE A 15 3.66 12.65 11.99
C ILE A 15 4.37 11.79 10.95
N LYS A 16 5.70 11.85 10.95
CA LYS A 16 6.52 11.03 10.08
C LYS A 16 7.13 9.89 10.88
N ALA A 17 7.05 8.69 10.38
CA ALA A 17 7.66 7.51 10.98
C ALA A 17 8.57 6.83 9.97
N ASN A 18 9.66 6.23 10.45
CA ASN A 18 10.67 5.61 9.60
C ASN A 18 10.45 4.11 9.39
N ASP A 19 9.57 3.51 10.13
CA ASP A 19 9.28 2.09 9.98
C ASP A 19 7.78 1.80 10.08
N ARG A 20 7.41 0.64 9.54
CA ARG A 20 6.00 0.25 9.44
C ARG A 20 5.38 -0.04 10.80
N ALA A 21 6.11 -0.70 11.70
CA ALA A 21 5.56 -1.07 13.01
C ALA A 21 5.20 0.16 13.83
N THR A 22 6.09 1.16 13.86
CA THR A 22 5.83 2.42 14.54
C THR A 22 4.64 3.15 13.92
N LEU A 23 4.58 3.19 12.59
CA LEU A 23 3.47 3.83 11.87
C LEU A 23 2.13 3.22 12.26
N LEU A 24 2.04 1.89 12.24
CA LEU A 24 0.81 1.18 12.56
C LEU A 24 0.39 1.39 14.02
N ASN A 25 1.34 1.35 14.94
CA ASN A 25 1.06 1.59 16.35
C ASN A 25 0.57 3.02 16.62
N LEU A 26 1.14 3.99 15.93
CA LEU A 26 0.69 5.38 16.05
C LEU A 26 -0.72 5.58 15.49
N MET A 27 -1.05 4.90 14.40
CA MET A 27 -2.39 4.98 13.84
C MET A 27 -3.45 4.50 14.83
N VAL A 28 -3.21 3.38 15.51
CA VAL A 28 -4.13 2.88 16.53
C VAL A 28 -4.15 3.79 17.76
N GLY A 29 -2.97 4.14 18.29
CA GLY A 29 -2.86 4.90 19.53
C GLY A 29 -3.40 6.32 19.45
N LEU A 30 -3.30 6.95 18.28
CA LEU A 30 -3.73 8.33 18.05
C LEU A 30 -4.98 8.45 17.20
N ASN A 31 -5.58 7.32 16.84
CA ASN A 31 -6.72 7.28 15.90
C ASN A 31 -6.39 8.02 14.60
N GLY A 32 -5.21 7.73 14.07
CA GLY A 32 -4.69 8.38 12.88
C GLY A 32 -5.01 7.62 11.59
N TYR A 33 -4.55 8.17 10.48
CA TYR A 33 -4.69 7.53 9.19
C TYR A 33 -3.44 7.75 8.33
N THR A 34 -3.27 6.90 7.32
CA THR A 34 -2.24 7.04 6.30
C THR A 34 -2.81 6.69 4.94
N LEU A 35 -2.14 7.11 3.88
CA LEU A 35 -2.55 6.79 2.52
C LEU A 35 -1.97 5.46 2.08
N CYS A 36 -2.76 4.67 1.36
CA CYS A 36 -2.32 3.36 0.87
C CYS A 36 -3.11 2.96 -0.38
N SER A 37 -2.80 1.79 -0.91
CA SER A 37 -3.49 1.24 -2.08
C SER A 37 -4.93 0.78 -1.79
N GLY A 38 -5.28 0.64 -0.52
CA GLY A 38 -6.57 0.10 -0.10
C GLY A 38 -6.59 -1.42 0.10
N ILE A 39 -5.48 -2.09 -0.21
CA ILE A 39 -5.35 -3.53 0.00
C ILE A 39 -4.70 -3.77 1.36
N ILE A 40 -5.44 -4.40 2.26
CA ILE A 40 -4.98 -4.66 3.62
C ILE A 40 -5.00 -6.16 3.88
N CYS A 41 -3.89 -6.67 4.41
CA CYS A 41 -3.78 -8.07 4.82
C CYS A 41 -3.97 -8.15 6.34
N GLU A 42 -5.11 -8.65 6.79
CA GLU A 42 -5.41 -8.79 8.21
C GLU A 42 -4.48 -9.79 8.90
N GLU A 43 -4.03 -10.81 8.18
CA GLU A 43 -3.10 -11.80 8.70
C GLU A 43 -1.76 -11.20 9.14
N LEU A 44 -1.34 -10.13 8.47
CA LEU A 44 -0.08 -9.44 8.78
C LEU A 44 -0.27 -8.23 9.66
N ASN A 45 -1.38 -7.52 9.52
CA ASN A 45 -1.60 -6.22 10.15
C ASN A 45 -2.61 -6.26 11.31
N GLY A 46 -3.32 -7.38 11.47
CA GLY A 46 -4.39 -7.48 12.45
C GLY A 46 -5.69 -6.85 11.95
N SER A 47 -6.71 -6.86 12.81
CA SER A 47 -8.06 -6.42 12.47
C SER A 47 -8.38 -5.00 12.94
N ASP A 48 -7.38 -4.26 13.45
CA ASP A 48 -7.59 -2.92 13.99
C ASP A 48 -7.64 -1.83 12.92
N TYR A 49 -7.45 -2.20 11.66
CA TYR A 49 -7.35 -1.27 10.55
C TYR A 49 -8.44 -1.53 9.52
N CYS A 50 -8.88 -0.47 8.88
CA CYS A 50 -9.79 -0.57 7.74
C CYS A 50 -9.36 0.38 6.64
N ALA A 51 -9.70 0.05 5.40
CA ALA A 51 -9.48 0.92 4.27
C ALA A 51 -10.75 1.70 3.96
N VAL A 52 -10.60 3.01 3.80
CA VAL A 52 -11.70 3.89 3.42
C VAL A 52 -11.34 4.52 2.09
N LYS A 53 -12.26 4.47 1.14
CA LYS A 53 -12.02 5.03 -0.19
C LYS A 53 -11.84 6.54 -0.10
N LEU A 54 -10.74 7.02 -0.68
CA LEU A 54 -10.45 8.44 -0.76
C LEU A 54 -11.06 9.00 -2.05
N ASP A 55 -11.79 10.09 -1.94
CA ASP A 55 -12.31 10.82 -3.09
C ASP A 55 -11.18 11.70 -3.65
N SER A 56 -10.48 11.19 -4.65
CA SER A 56 -9.32 11.83 -5.23
C SER A 56 -9.16 11.42 -6.69
N ASP A 57 -8.60 12.31 -7.49
CA ASP A 57 -8.24 12.02 -8.88
C ASP A 57 -6.90 11.31 -9.01
N GLU A 58 -6.15 11.21 -7.90
CA GLU A 58 -4.86 10.51 -7.90
C GLU A 58 -5.03 9.02 -8.08
N VAL A 59 -4.21 8.44 -8.94
CA VAL A 59 -4.21 7.01 -9.24
C VAL A 59 -2.83 6.44 -8.99
N MET A 60 -2.79 5.33 -8.25
CA MET A 60 -1.56 4.58 -8.01
C MET A 60 -1.53 3.39 -8.96
N THR A 61 -0.49 3.30 -9.78
CA THR A 61 -0.28 2.16 -10.65
C THR A 61 0.73 1.21 -10.01
N ILE A 62 0.32 -0.02 -9.82
CA ILE A 62 1.17 -1.06 -9.26
C ILE A 62 1.57 -2.01 -10.38
N GLY A 63 2.87 -2.23 -10.54
CA GLY A 63 3.39 -3.08 -11.58
C GLY A 63 4.73 -3.67 -11.17
N TYR A 64 5.45 -4.20 -12.14
CA TYR A 64 6.78 -4.76 -11.89
C TYR A 64 7.76 -4.29 -12.96
N LEU A 65 9.04 -4.32 -12.60
CA LEU A 65 10.13 -4.02 -13.51
C LEU A 65 10.91 -5.30 -13.77
N ALA A 66 11.21 -5.54 -15.03
CA ALA A 66 12.04 -6.67 -15.45
C ALA A 66 13.11 -6.19 -16.43
N ARG A 67 14.25 -6.86 -16.42
CA ARG A 67 15.30 -6.55 -17.37
C ARG A 67 14.85 -6.92 -18.78
N LYS A 68 15.04 -6.01 -19.72
CA LYS A 68 14.66 -6.23 -21.13
C LYS A 68 15.36 -7.46 -21.69
N GLY A 69 14.62 -8.32 -22.37
CA GLY A 69 15.14 -9.53 -22.98
C GLY A 69 15.31 -10.71 -22.01
N THR A 70 14.92 -10.54 -20.74
CA THR A 70 15.01 -11.59 -19.73
C THR A 70 13.69 -12.32 -19.61
N THR A 71 13.74 -13.66 -19.54
CA THR A 71 12.57 -14.48 -19.27
C THR A 71 12.34 -14.55 -17.78
N ILE A 72 11.09 -14.29 -17.34
CA ILE A 72 10.72 -14.37 -15.93
C ILE A 72 10.69 -15.84 -15.52
N SER A 73 11.33 -16.17 -14.38
CA SER A 73 11.37 -17.53 -13.86
C SER A 73 9.98 -18.03 -13.50
N LYS A 74 9.83 -19.35 -13.37
CA LYS A 74 8.56 -19.95 -12.95
C LYS A 74 8.11 -19.43 -11.59
N LEU A 75 9.04 -19.25 -10.66
CA LEU A 75 8.74 -18.70 -9.34
C LEU A 75 8.29 -17.24 -9.44
N GLY A 76 8.97 -16.45 -10.29
CA GLY A 76 8.57 -15.06 -10.55
C GLY A 76 7.17 -14.96 -11.15
N GLN A 77 6.85 -15.84 -12.11
CA GLN A 77 5.52 -15.89 -12.70
C GLN A 77 4.46 -16.22 -11.65
N LYS A 78 4.75 -17.17 -10.76
CA LYS A 78 3.85 -17.54 -9.67
C LYS A 78 3.59 -16.36 -8.73
N TYR A 79 4.64 -15.62 -8.41
CA TYR A 79 4.53 -14.41 -7.59
C TYR A 79 3.61 -13.36 -8.25
N LEU A 80 3.79 -13.12 -9.53
CA LEU A 80 2.95 -12.18 -10.26
C LEU A 80 1.49 -12.62 -10.32
N GLU A 81 1.24 -13.92 -10.49
CA GLU A 81 -0.12 -14.46 -10.45
C GLU A 81 -0.78 -14.23 -9.09
N GLU A 82 -0.04 -14.42 -8.00
CA GLU A 82 -0.56 -14.19 -6.66
C GLU A 82 -0.88 -12.71 -6.42
N ILE A 83 -0.01 -11.80 -6.88
CA ILE A 83 -0.27 -10.37 -6.78
C ILE A 83 -1.51 -9.99 -7.59
N ALA A 84 -1.67 -10.54 -8.79
CA ALA A 84 -2.80 -10.22 -9.65
C ALA A 84 -4.16 -10.58 -9.04
N LYS A 85 -4.20 -11.53 -8.11
CA LYS A 85 -5.42 -11.89 -7.39
C LYS A 85 -5.98 -10.76 -6.54
N TYR A 86 -5.14 -9.80 -6.13
CA TYR A 86 -5.58 -8.65 -5.35
C TYR A 86 -6.23 -7.55 -6.19
N LYS A 87 -6.19 -7.68 -7.48
CA LYS A 87 -6.72 -6.69 -8.42
C LYS A 87 -8.21 -6.40 -8.16
N ASP A 88 -8.98 -7.44 -7.85
CA ASP A 88 -10.42 -7.32 -7.60
C ASP A 88 -10.76 -7.07 -6.12
N LYS A 89 -9.75 -7.07 -5.26
CA LYS A 89 -9.91 -6.84 -3.82
C LYS A 89 -9.66 -5.39 -3.42
N ALA A 90 -9.19 -4.57 -4.35
CA ALA A 90 -8.98 -3.15 -4.08
C ALA A 90 -10.31 -2.47 -3.76
N LEU A 91 -10.27 -1.49 -2.86
CA LEU A 91 -11.42 -0.71 -2.46
C LEU A 91 -11.89 0.14 -3.65
N ARG A 92 -13.18 0.12 -3.92
CA ARG A 92 -13.76 0.84 -5.06
C ARG A 92 -14.66 1.98 -4.64
#